data_afe983f2f0d6faebe3150e058c1f53f8
#
_entry.id   afe983f2f0d6faebe3150e058c1f53f8
#
_cell.length_a   1.000
_cell.length_b   1.000
_cell.length_c   1.000
_cell.angle_alpha   90.00
_cell.angle_beta   90.00
_cell.angle_gamma   90.00
#
_symmetry.space_group_name_H-M   'P 1'
#
loop_
_entity.id
_entity.type
_entity.pdbx_description
1 polymer ?
#
loop_
_entity_poly.entity_id
_entity_poly.type
_entity_poly.pdbx_seq_one_letter_code
_entity_poly.pdbx_strand_id
1 'polypeptide(L)'
;MPKQYQWLSTVKFQDPRTLTYLGSPSILRLPDGALLATHDYFGPGCPLNHVGEQHLTSVYRSEDDGHSWWNVTHISGAFWSGLFLHRGAAYLLGTSAQYGDIVIRRSDDGGFTWTHPKDDSCGLLFRGGHYHDPPNYHCAPVPVLFSSGRIYRAFEDCDPLIWGKGFRALVISADEGADLLNARAWKMTNKLPYDPQFDPPDFKKGACGWLEGNMVEAPDGTLWDVLRVNSVPVLNKAAMVRVLDEGARIEFDPATGFIDLPGGLSKFTIRKDPVGQRYWMLSNDMQDTPVPIRRNPLSLFSSADLRAWEKHTTLMVDDHEKTPEDSVKNTGFQYVDWQFDGDDIIYLVRTAYDGAHNFHDSNRIVFAKVKAFRKLVGKKEVSG
;
A
#
# COMPACT_ATOMS: atom_id res chain seq x y z
N MET A 1 -10.40 22.58 25.33
CA MET A 1 -9.07 22.02 25.18
C MET A 1 -8.90 21.66 23.72
N PRO A 2 -7.73 21.78 23.11
CA PRO A 2 -7.52 21.26 21.76
C PRO A 2 -7.78 19.75 21.77
N LYS A 3 -8.42 19.23 20.70
CA LYS A 3 -8.74 17.81 20.54
C LYS A 3 -7.42 17.03 20.48
N GLN A 4 -7.24 16.03 21.34
CA GLN A 4 -6.07 15.17 21.31
C GLN A 4 -6.36 14.08 20.29
N TYR A 5 -5.63 14.05 19.18
CA TYR A 5 -5.74 13.03 18.16
C TYR A 5 -4.95 11.76 18.53
N GLN A 6 -5.33 10.61 17.95
CA GLN A 6 -4.64 9.32 18.10
C GLN A 6 -3.37 9.23 17.23
N TRP A 7 -2.98 10.31 16.57
CA TRP A 7 -1.78 10.44 15.73
C TRP A 7 -0.92 11.62 16.17
N LEU A 8 0.36 11.60 15.80
CA LEU A 8 1.33 12.59 16.21
C LEU A 8 1.12 13.93 15.48
N SER A 9 0.94 13.86 14.15
CA SER A 9 0.77 15.06 13.32
C SER A 9 -0.07 14.76 12.07
N THR A 10 -0.58 15.81 11.46
CA THR A 10 -1.26 15.76 10.16
C THR A 10 -0.30 16.27 9.08
N VAL A 11 0.06 15.40 8.14
CA VAL A 11 0.91 15.73 6.98
C VAL A 11 0.16 16.64 6.03
N LYS A 12 -1.09 16.31 5.74
CA LYS A 12 -1.98 17.09 4.87
C LYS A 12 -3.42 16.98 5.34
N PHE A 13 -4.09 18.11 5.36
CA PHE A 13 -5.55 18.21 5.40
C PHE A 13 -6.07 18.76 4.07
N GLN A 14 -7.14 18.18 3.57
CA GLN A 14 -7.84 18.61 2.37
C GLN A 14 -9.31 18.86 2.72
N ASP A 15 -9.80 20.06 2.42
CA ASP A 15 -11.19 20.43 2.66
C ASP A 15 -12.12 19.61 1.74
N PRO A 16 -13.08 18.85 2.28
CA PRO A 16 -13.97 18.00 1.47
C PRO A 16 -14.79 18.76 0.42
N ARG A 17 -15.01 20.06 0.60
CA ARG A 17 -15.72 20.91 -0.37
C ARG A 17 -14.99 21.02 -1.72
N THR A 18 -13.68 20.72 -1.74
CA THR A 18 -12.90 20.69 -2.98
C THR A 18 -13.24 19.50 -3.86
N LEU A 19 -13.95 18.48 -3.34
CA LEU A 19 -14.20 17.18 -3.95
C LEU A 19 -12.90 16.49 -4.43
N THR A 20 -11.77 16.90 -3.86
CA THR A 20 -10.45 16.31 -4.07
C THR A 20 -10.08 15.61 -2.77
N TYR A 21 -9.77 14.33 -2.86
CA TYR A 21 -9.49 13.47 -1.73
C TYR A 21 -8.03 13.04 -1.73
N LEU A 22 -7.51 12.68 -0.54
CA LEU A 22 -6.13 12.28 -0.36
C LEU A 22 -6.01 10.77 -0.53
N GLY A 23 -5.13 10.35 -1.45
CA GLY A 23 -4.97 8.97 -1.83
C GLY A 23 -3.88 8.24 -1.04
N SER A 24 -3.21 7.37 -1.72
CA SER A 24 -2.29 6.38 -1.16
C SER A 24 -1.01 7.01 -0.61
N PRO A 25 -0.77 7.02 0.71
CA PRO A 25 0.46 7.57 1.27
C PRO A 25 1.63 6.59 1.15
N SER A 26 2.86 7.15 1.15
CA SER A 26 4.07 6.39 1.40
C SER A 26 5.07 7.19 2.24
N ILE A 27 5.86 6.51 3.07
CA ILE A 27 6.81 7.11 4.01
C ILE A 27 8.22 6.54 3.82
N LEU A 28 9.24 7.39 4.00
CA LEU A 28 10.64 7.01 3.95
C LEU A 28 11.46 7.80 4.96
N ARG A 29 12.29 7.12 5.77
CA ARG A 29 13.37 7.74 6.53
C ARG A 29 14.58 7.90 5.62
N LEU A 30 15.08 9.13 5.50
CA LEU A 30 16.27 9.45 4.72
C LEU A 30 17.56 9.28 5.53
N PRO A 31 18.72 9.12 4.85
CA PRO A 31 20.02 9.00 5.54
C PRO A 31 20.41 10.21 6.39
N ASP A 32 19.93 11.39 6.07
CA ASP A 32 20.13 12.63 6.85
C ASP A 32 19.24 12.74 8.10
N GLY A 33 18.39 11.73 8.32
CA GLY A 33 17.46 11.65 9.45
C GLY A 33 16.10 12.31 9.20
N ALA A 34 15.89 13.00 8.09
CA ALA A 34 14.59 13.55 7.75
C ALA A 34 13.59 12.45 7.31
N LEU A 35 12.32 12.76 7.37
CA LEU A 35 11.25 11.91 6.83
C LEU A 35 10.73 12.51 5.52
N LEU A 36 10.56 11.66 4.52
CA LEU A 36 9.74 11.96 3.34
C LEU A 36 8.38 11.30 3.48
N ALA A 37 7.34 12.03 3.06
CA ALA A 37 5.98 11.51 2.88
C ALA A 37 5.48 11.86 1.48
N THR A 38 4.79 10.94 0.84
CA THR A 38 4.08 11.20 -0.42
C THR A 38 2.63 10.77 -0.30
N HIS A 39 1.77 11.37 -1.09
CA HIS A 39 0.42 10.85 -1.35
C HIS A 39 -0.08 11.37 -2.70
N ASP A 40 -0.94 10.62 -3.33
CA ASP A 40 -1.67 11.04 -4.53
C ASP A 40 -3.02 11.70 -4.19
N TYR A 41 -3.68 12.21 -5.22
CA TYR A 41 -5.00 12.83 -5.12
C TYR A 41 -5.98 12.11 -6.03
N PHE A 42 -7.23 12.02 -5.58
CA PHE A 42 -8.31 11.44 -6.36
C PHE A 42 -9.63 12.19 -6.12
N GLY A 43 -10.69 11.77 -6.80
CA GLY A 43 -12.02 12.36 -6.68
C GLY A 43 -12.37 13.32 -7.82
N PRO A 44 -13.66 13.72 -7.91
CA PRO A 44 -14.16 14.50 -9.06
C PRO A 44 -13.59 15.92 -9.18
N GLY A 45 -13.05 16.48 -8.09
CA GLY A 45 -12.36 17.78 -8.08
C GLY A 45 -10.85 17.69 -8.29
N CYS A 46 -10.29 16.48 -8.42
CA CYS A 46 -8.86 16.29 -8.62
C CYS A 46 -8.42 16.80 -10.00
N PRO A 47 -7.25 17.46 -10.11
CA PRO A 47 -6.66 17.77 -11.39
C PRO A 47 -6.46 16.50 -12.23
N LEU A 48 -6.87 16.56 -13.50
CA LEU A 48 -6.74 15.47 -14.45
C LEU A 48 -5.69 15.79 -15.51
N ASN A 49 -5.08 14.75 -16.10
CA ASN A 49 -4.25 14.91 -17.29
C ASN A 49 -5.11 15.14 -18.55
N HIS A 50 -4.46 15.28 -19.70
CA HIS A 50 -5.15 15.55 -20.98
C HIS A 50 -6.06 14.42 -21.46
N VAL A 51 -5.93 13.21 -20.89
CA VAL A 51 -6.80 12.05 -21.17
C VAL A 51 -7.84 11.81 -20.06
N GLY A 52 -7.98 12.74 -19.12
CA GLY A 52 -9.00 12.68 -18.07
C GLY A 52 -8.63 11.77 -16.88
N GLU A 53 -7.35 11.45 -16.68
CA GLU A 53 -6.90 10.56 -15.59
C GLU A 53 -6.24 11.32 -14.45
N GLN A 54 -6.40 10.79 -13.25
CA GLN A 54 -5.73 11.26 -12.04
C GLN A 54 -4.26 10.87 -12.09
N HIS A 55 -3.35 11.82 -11.79
CA HIS A 55 -1.92 11.63 -12.02
C HIS A 55 -1.00 12.45 -11.11
N LEU A 56 -1.54 13.07 -10.07
CA LEU A 56 -0.81 14.03 -9.23
C LEU A 56 -0.42 13.39 -7.90
N THR A 57 0.86 13.52 -7.53
CA THR A 57 1.41 13.17 -6.22
C THR A 57 2.09 14.39 -5.60
N SER A 58 1.93 14.59 -4.29
CA SER A 58 2.65 15.59 -3.51
C SER A 58 3.71 14.95 -2.64
N VAL A 59 4.82 15.66 -2.46
CA VAL A 59 5.95 15.28 -1.62
C VAL A 59 6.04 16.25 -0.43
N TYR A 60 6.16 15.68 0.76
CA TYR A 60 6.34 16.41 2.02
C TYR A 60 7.62 15.95 2.72
N ARG A 61 8.20 16.85 3.50
CA ARG A 61 9.39 16.57 4.30
C ARG A 61 9.17 17.01 5.74
N SER A 62 9.75 16.27 6.68
CA SER A 62 9.83 16.61 8.10
C SER A 62 11.26 16.47 8.56
N GLU A 63 11.77 17.48 9.28
CA GLU A 63 13.11 17.52 9.86
C GLU A 63 13.09 17.44 11.40
N ASP A 64 11.89 17.28 11.98
CA ASP A 64 11.63 17.24 13.41
C ASP A 64 10.96 15.92 13.84
N ASP A 65 11.33 14.82 13.19
CA ASP A 65 10.87 13.47 13.49
C ASP A 65 9.35 13.29 13.35
N GLY A 66 8.76 14.02 12.39
CA GLY A 66 7.35 13.93 12.03
C GLY A 66 6.42 14.81 12.87
N HIS A 67 6.94 15.74 13.68
CA HIS A 67 6.09 16.67 14.41
C HIS A 67 5.49 17.74 13.52
N SER A 68 6.24 18.19 12.51
CA SER A 68 5.75 19.11 11.49
C SER A 68 6.16 18.68 10.09
N TRP A 69 5.38 19.10 9.10
CA TRP A 69 5.54 18.73 7.69
C TRP A 69 5.38 19.95 6.81
N TRP A 70 6.21 20.04 5.79
CA TRP A 70 6.09 21.06 4.76
C TRP A 70 6.10 20.42 3.36
N ASN A 71 5.31 20.97 2.47
CA ASN A 71 5.25 20.52 1.09
C ASN A 71 6.51 20.93 0.34
N VAL A 72 7.24 19.98 -0.21
CA VAL A 72 8.49 20.21 -0.94
C VAL A 72 8.20 20.47 -2.41
N THR A 73 7.43 19.57 -3.03
CA THR A 73 7.15 19.63 -4.46
C THR A 73 5.90 18.81 -4.82
N HIS A 74 5.50 18.93 -6.07
CA HIS A 74 4.45 18.13 -6.68
C HIS A 74 5.00 17.41 -7.90
N ILE A 75 4.56 16.18 -8.11
CA ILE A 75 4.97 15.32 -9.21
C ILE A 75 3.75 15.00 -10.06
N SER A 76 3.76 15.50 -11.29
CA SER A 76 2.82 15.09 -12.34
C SER A 76 3.27 13.77 -12.95
N GLY A 77 2.35 12.88 -13.28
CA GLY A 77 2.68 11.55 -13.81
C GLY A 77 3.23 10.61 -12.76
N ALA A 78 2.72 10.70 -11.52
CA ALA A 78 2.97 9.73 -10.45
C ALA A 78 1.66 9.47 -9.69
N PHE A 79 1.29 8.20 -9.58
CA PHE A 79 0.06 7.75 -8.94
C PHE A 79 0.27 6.38 -8.29
N TRP A 80 -0.41 6.08 -7.17
CA TRP A 80 -0.27 4.86 -6.37
C TRP A 80 1.19 4.45 -6.09
N SER A 81 2.06 5.44 -5.92
CA SER A 81 3.50 5.22 -5.86
C SER A 81 4.00 5.01 -4.44
N GLY A 82 4.96 4.11 -4.27
CA GLY A 82 5.65 3.83 -3.01
C GLY A 82 7.09 4.32 -3.02
N LEU A 83 7.53 4.89 -1.89
CA LEU A 83 8.90 5.31 -1.63
C LEU A 83 9.77 4.13 -1.18
N PHE A 84 11.02 4.12 -1.60
CA PHE A 84 12.05 3.26 -1.02
C PHE A 84 13.44 3.90 -1.13
N LEU A 85 14.35 3.48 -0.25
CA LEU A 85 15.74 3.90 -0.28
C LEU A 85 16.58 2.83 -0.99
N HIS A 86 17.42 3.25 -1.92
CA HIS A 86 18.40 2.37 -2.54
C HIS A 86 19.70 3.12 -2.83
N ARG A 87 20.83 2.61 -2.31
CA ARG A 87 22.18 3.20 -2.49
C ARG A 87 22.24 4.69 -2.19
N GLY A 88 21.58 5.10 -1.12
CA GLY A 88 21.58 6.50 -0.64
C GLY A 88 20.61 7.44 -1.37
N ALA A 89 19.98 7.04 -2.46
CA ALA A 89 18.98 7.82 -3.17
C ALA A 89 17.55 7.37 -2.80
N ALA A 90 16.61 8.31 -2.81
CA ALA A 90 15.19 8.02 -2.70
C ALA A 90 14.61 7.67 -4.08
N TYR A 91 13.81 6.62 -4.13
CA TYR A 91 13.07 6.22 -5.32
C TYR A 91 11.57 6.26 -5.06
N LEU A 92 10.80 6.58 -6.11
CA LEU A 92 9.35 6.56 -6.13
C LEU A 92 8.89 5.66 -7.29
N LEU A 93 8.27 4.52 -6.99
CA LEU A 93 7.86 3.50 -7.95
C LEU A 93 6.35 3.28 -7.88
N GLY A 94 5.67 3.42 -9.00
CA GLY A 94 4.22 3.24 -9.12
C GLY A 94 3.76 3.38 -10.56
N THR A 95 2.57 3.97 -10.76
CA THR A 95 2.00 4.22 -12.08
C THR A 95 2.08 5.70 -12.45
N SER A 96 2.05 6.02 -13.75
CA SER A 96 2.08 7.40 -14.24
C SER A 96 0.74 8.14 -14.06
N ALA A 97 -0.34 7.40 -14.02
CA ALA A 97 -1.71 7.84 -13.79
C ALA A 97 -2.54 6.67 -13.28
N GLN A 98 -3.81 6.91 -12.99
CA GLN A 98 -4.75 5.82 -12.77
C GLN A 98 -4.79 4.92 -14.02
N TYR A 99 -4.35 3.66 -13.87
CA TYR A 99 -4.18 2.70 -14.98
C TYR A 99 -3.17 3.10 -16.07
N GLY A 100 -2.12 3.86 -15.71
CA GLY A 100 -1.08 4.33 -16.62
C GLY A 100 0.09 3.37 -16.80
N ASP A 101 1.24 3.95 -17.22
CA ASP A 101 2.52 3.25 -17.34
C ASP A 101 3.06 2.86 -15.95
N ILE A 102 3.90 1.82 -15.88
CA ILE A 102 4.75 1.60 -14.70
C ILE A 102 5.98 2.51 -14.82
N VAL A 103 6.15 3.38 -13.82
CA VAL A 103 7.21 4.40 -13.80
C VAL A 103 8.00 4.38 -12.50
N ILE A 104 9.28 4.71 -12.60
CA ILE A 104 10.17 4.91 -11.46
C ILE A 104 10.84 6.28 -11.56
N ARG A 105 11.01 6.93 -10.42
CA ARG A 105 11.72 8.21 -10.29
C ARG A 105 12.78 8.11 -9.22
N ARG A 106 13.84 8.91 -9.35
CA ARG A 106 14.93 8.98 -8.41
C ARG A 106 15.14 10.42 -7.96
N SER A 107 15.42 10.58 -6.69
CA SER A 107 15.88 11.84 -6.06
C SER A 107 17.20 11.58 -5.34
N ASP A 108 18.20 12.40 -5.66
CA ASP A 108 19.53 12.37 -5.06
C ASP A 108 19.72 13.49 -4.01
N ASP A 109 18.72 14.34 -3.83
CA ASP A 109 18.77 15.55 -3.01
C ASP A 109 17.76 15.54 -1.83
N GLY A 110 17.29 14.34 -1.43
CA GLY A 110 16.38 14.23 -0.30
C GLY A 110 14.93 14.58 -0.62
N GLY A 111 14.49 14.41 -1.86
CA GLY A 111 13.10 14.57 -2.29
C GLY A 111 12.76 15.94 -2.88
N PHE A 112 13.75 16.85 -3.01
CA PHE A 112 13.53 18.18 -3.58
C PHE A 112 13.30 18.13 -5.08
N THR A 113 14.14 17.37 -5.80
CA THR A 113 13.99 17.15 -7.24
C THR A 113 13.95 15.67 -7.58
N TRP A 114 13.27 15.36 -8.70
CA TRP A 114 13.03 13.99 -9.15
C TRP A 114 13.30 13.85 -10.63
N THR A 115 13.87 12.71 -11.04
CA THR A 115 13.99 12.38 -12.46
C THR A 115 12.61 12.32 -13.12
N HIS A 116 12.55 12.60 -14.41
CA HIS A 116 11.32 12.53 -15.18
C HIS A 116 11.31 11.29 -16.09
N PRO A 117 10.37 10.34 -15.91
CA PRO A 117 10.29 9.13 -16.73
C PRO A 117 9.74 9.47 -18.12
N LYS A 118 10.62 9.70 -19.06
CA LYS A 118 10.27 10.09 -20.44
C LYS A 118 10.49 8.98 -21.48
N ASP A 119 11.41 8.04 -21.20
CA ASP A 119 11.76 6.95 -22.10
C ASP A 119 12.33 5.75 -21.32
N ASP A 120 12.63 4.67 -22.03
CA ASP A 120 13.10 3.40 -21.48
C ASP A 120 14.48 3.49 -20.79
N SER A 121 15.21 4.58 -20.97
CA SER A 121 16.50 4.82 -20.29
C SER A 121 16.35 5.73 -19.05
N CYS A 122 15.17 6.27 -18.81
CA CYS A 122 14.95 7.31 -17.79
C CYS A 122 13.67 7.09 -16.97
N GLY A 123 13.38 5.85 -16.58
CA GLY A 123 12.34 5.55 -15.58
C GLY A 123 10.96 5.20 -16.12
N LEU A 124 10.74 5.17 -17.43
CA LEU A 124 9.54 4.59 -18.03
C LEU A 124 9.76 3.09 -18.21
N LEU A 125 9.29 2.29 -17.25
CA LEU A 125 9.64 0.87 -17.18
C LEU A 125 8.78 0.00 -18.10
N PHE A 126 7.46 0.15 -18.02
CA PHE A 126 6.52 -0.60 -18.87
C PHE A 126 5.39 0.31 -19.31
N ARG A 127 5.15 0.38 -20.61
CA ARG A 127 4.11 1.22 -21.18
C ARG A 127 2.73 0.62 -20.94
N GLY A 128 1.82 1.43 -20.44
CA GLY A 128 0.38 1.18 -20.41
C GLY A 128 -0.25 1.37 -21.79
N GLY A 129 -1.49 0.97 -21.90
CA GLY A 129 -2.30 1.30 -23.08
C GLY A 129 -2.75 2.76 -23.08
N HIS A 130 -3.27 3.20 -24.21
CA HIS A 130 -3.82 4.54 -24.36
C HIS A 130 -5.32 4.54 -24.05
N TYR A 131 -5.77 5.48 -23.22
CA TYR A 131 -7.20 5.71 -22.96
C TYR A 131 -7.95 4.47 -22.46
N HIS A 132 -7.39 3.76 -21.46
CA HIS A 132 -7.94 2.51 -20.93
C HIS A 132 -7.87 1.30 -21.87
N ASP A 133 -7.16 1.40 -22.99
CA ASP A 133 -6.75 0.21 -23.73
C ASP A 133 -5.74 -0.59 -22.87
N PRO A 134 -5.80 -1.93 -22.86
CA PRO A 134 -4.82 -2.70 -22.11
C PRO A 134 -3.39 -2.57 -22.69
N PRO A 135 -2.36 -2.67 -21.84
CA PRO A 135 -2.41 -2.94 -20.41
C PRO A 135 -2.79 -1.72 -19.56
N ASN A 136 -3.60 -1.95 -18.50
CA ASN A 136 -4.02 -0.95 -17.52
C ASN A 136 -3.33 -1.24 -16.19
N TYR A 137 -2.12 -0.72 -15.99
CA TYR A 137 -1.35 -1.02 -14.79
C TYR A 137 -1.92 -0.35 -13.54
N HIS A 138 -1.93 -1.12 -12.47
CA HIS A 138 -2.45 -0.74 -11.17
C HIS A 138 -1.50 -1.23 -10.08
N CYS A 139 -1.44 -0.54 -8.95
CA CYS A 139 -0.77 -0.99 -7.73
C CYS A 139 -1.33 -0.24 -6.51
N ALA A 140 -0.91 -0.67 -5.32
CA ALA A 140 -1.03 0.12 -4.10
C ALA A 140 0.36 0.50 -3.60
N PRO A 141 0.53 1.50 -2.73
CA PRO A 141 1.80 1.75 -2.07
C PRO A 141 2.08 0.61 -1.09
N VAL A 142 2.90 -0.31 -1.53
CA VAL A 142 3.40 -1.46 -0.79
C VAL A 142 4.93 -1.45 -0.85
N PRO A 143 5.63 -2.07 0.11
CA PRO A 143 7.09 -2.10 0.09
C PRO A 143 7.62 -2.82 -1.15
N VAL A 144 8.78 -2.37 -1.63
CA VAL A 144 9.64 -3.23 -2.45
C VAL A 144 10.27 -4.28 -1.55
N LEU A 145 10.47 -5.48 -2.07
CA LEU A 145 11.20 -6.55 -1.41
C LEU A 145 12.62 -6.64 -1.98
N PHE A 146 13.62 -6.56 -1.11
CA PHE A 146 15.01 -6.89 -1.42
C PHE A 146 15.25 -8.32 -0.97
N SER A 147 15.60 -9.20 -1.89
CA SER A 147 15.90 -10.61 -1.61
C SER A 147 16.89 -11.15 -2.62
N SER A 148 17.91 -11.87 -2.13
CA SER A 148 18.92 -12.56 -2.96
C SER A 148 19.54 -11.71 -4.07
N GLY A 149 19.85 -10.43 -3.75
CA GLY A 149 20.46 -9.48 -4.69
C GLY A 149 19.50 -8.94 -5.76
N ARG A 150 18.20 -9.09 -5.57
CA ARG A 150 17.17 -8.58 -6.47
C ARG A 150 16.14 -7.73 -5.72
N ILE A 151 15.48 -6.86 -6.48
CA ILE A 151 14.35 -6.03 -6.04
C ILE A 151 13.09 -6.56 -6.70
N TYR A 152 12.02 -6.73 -5.91
CA TYR A 152 10.72 -7.21 -6.37
C TYR A 152 9.62 -6.22 -5.98
N ARG A 153 8.64 -6.06 -6.87
CA ARG A 153 7.48 -5.21 -6.62
C ARG A 153 6.23 -5.79 -7.28
N ALA A 154 5.16 -5.93 -6.52
CA ALA A 154 3.86 -6.37 -7.01
C ALA A 154 3.14 -5.25 -7.75
N PHE A 155 2.46 -5.59 -8.82
CA PHE A 155 1.55 -4.78 -9.61
C PHE A 155 0.39 -5.63 -10.09
N GLU A 156 -0.61 -4.98 -10.67
CA GLU A 156 -1.69 -5.63 -11.40
C GLU A 156 -1.85 -4.96 -12.77
N ASP A 157 -2.49 -5.71 -13.67
CA ASP A 157 -2.99 -5.21 -14.95
C ASP A 157 -4.50 -5.47 -15.01
N CYS A 158 -5.30 -4.41 -15.14
CA CYS A 158 -6.76 -4.51 -15.13
C CYS A 158 -7.30 -4.68 -16.56
N ASP A 159 -7.59 -5.93 -16.94
CA ASP A 159 -8.13 -6.26 -18.25
C ASP A 159 -9.04 -7.52 -18.16
N PRO A 160 -10.37 -7.36 -18.39
CA PRO A 160 -11.08 -6.12 -18.72
C PRO A 160 -11.09 -5.11 -17.57
N LEU A 161 -11.27 -3.82 -17.88
CA LEU A 161 -11.26 -2.74 -16.88
C LEU A 161 -12.54 -2.80 -16.00
N ILE A 162 -12.59 -3.82 -15.16
CA ILE A 162 -13.67 -4.08 -14.18
C ILE A 162 -13.04 -4.15 -12.80
N TRP A 163 -13.23 -3.12 -12.01
CA TRP A 163 -12.66 -3.06 -10.66
C TRP A 163 -13.02 -4.30 -9.82
N GLY A 164 -12.04 -4.85 -9.12
CA GLY A 164 -12.19 -6.01 -8.25
C GLY A 164 -12.24 -7.37 -8.97
N LYS A 165 -12.39 -7.41 -10.30
CA LYS A 165 -12.48 -8.66 -11.07
C LYS A 165 -11.51 -8.75 -12.25
N GLY A 166 -11.22 -7.63 -12.90
CA GLY A 166 -10.37 -7.61 -14.09
C GLY A 166 -8.88 -7.60 -13.79
N PHE A 167 -8.49 -7.56 -12.51
CA PHE A 167 -7.10 -7.50 -12.13
C PHE A 167 -6.38 -8.83 -12.35
N ARG A 168 -5.28 -8.75 -13.08
CA ARG A 168 -4.32 -9.83 -13.30
C ARG A 168 -3.07 -9.51 -12.50
N ALA A 169 -2.76 -10.30 -11.49
CA ALA A 169 -1.57 -10.13 -10.65
C ALA A 169 -0.30 -10.29 -11.49
N LEU A 170 0.72 -9.50 -11.19
CA LEU A 170 2.06 -9.61 -11.78
C LEU A 170 3.11 -9.07 -10.82
N VAL A 171 4.36 -9.49 -11.00
CA VAL A 171 5.51 -8.98 -10.26
C VAL A 171 6.54 -8.47 -11.26
N ILE A 172 7.12 -7.32 -10.96
CA ILE A 172 8.31 -6.84 -11.66
C ILE A 172 9.54 -7.02 -10.77
N SER A 173 10.69 -7.32 -11.38
CA SER A 173 11.93 -7.49 -10.65
C SER A 173 13.13 -6.98 -11.41
N ALA A 174 14.14 -6.50 -10.70
CA ALA A 174 15.42 -6.08 -11.25
C ALA A 174 16.57 -6.61 -10.38
N ASP A 175 17.76 -6.74 -10.97
CA ASP A 175 18.98 -6.93 -10.20
C ASP A 175 19.25 -5.70 -9.33
N GLU A 176 19.58 -5.89 -8.05
CA GLU A 176 19.87 -4.79 -7.11
C GLU A 176 21.07 -3.95 -7.54
N GLY A 177 21.99 -4.55 -8.32
CA GLY A 177 23.17 -3.91 -8.90
C GLY A 177 22.91 -3.04 -10.11
N ALA A 178 21.75 -3.18 -10.76
CA ALA A 178 21.45 -2.52 -12.01
C ALA A 178 21.06 -1.04 -11.85
N ASP A 179 21.06 -0.33 -12.98
CA ASP A 179 20.46 1.00 -13.07
C ASP A 179 18.93 0.85 -13.09
N LEU A 180 18.28 1.19 -11.98
CA LEU A 180 16.83 1.04 -11.80
C LEU A 180 16.00 1.99 -12.68
N LEU A 181 16.60 3.05 -13.24
CA LEU A 181 15.92 3.94 -14.19
C LEU A 181 15.86 3.35 -15.60
N ASN A 182 16.66 2.31 -15.89
CA ASN A 182 16.69 1.67 -17.19
C ASN A 182 15.65 0.53 -17.24
N ALA A 183 14.66 0.63 -18.13
CA ALA A 183 13.62 -0.38 -18.30
C ALA A 183 14.17 -1.79 -18.61
N ARG A 184 15.31 -1.88 -19.30
CA ARG A 184 15.95 -3.16 -19.64
C ARG A 184 16.48 -3.93 -18.42
N ALA A 185 16.65 -3.25 -17.28
CA ALA A 185 17.02 -3.88 -16.02
C ALA A 185 15.86 -4.68 -15.39
N TRP A 186 14.64 -4.38 -15.79
CA TRP A 186 13.44 -4.93 -15.19
C TRP A 186 12.85 -6.07 -16.02
N LYS A 187 12.39 -7.10 -15.31
CA LYS A 187 11.61 -8.21 -15.84
C LYS A 187 10.20 -8.13 -15.29
N MET A 188 9.23 -8.63 -16.06
CA MET A 188 7.85 -8.79 -15.65
C MET A 188 7.48 -10.28 -15.74
N THR A 189 6.75 -10.79 -14.75
CA THR A 189 6.18 -12.14 -14.78
C THR A 189 5.08 -12.27 -15.82
N ASN A 190 4.52 -13.48 -15.97
CA ASN A 190 3.19 -13.63 -16.57
C ASN A 190 2.16 -12.84 -15.76
N LYS A 191 1.07 -12.44 -16.42
CA LYS A 191 -0.10 -11.81 -15.80
C LYS A 191 -1.08 -12.90 -15.42
N LEU A 192 -1.39 -13.04 -14.14
CA LEU A 192 -2.21 -14.11 -13.60
C LEU A 192 -3.62 -13.60 -13.29
N PRO A 193 -4.65 -13.92 -14.09
CA PRO A 193 -6.03 -13.57 -13.80
C PRO A 193 -6.56 -14.39 -12.62
N TYR A 194 -7.54 -13.82 -11.91
CA TYR A 194 -8.34 -14.61 -10.96
C TYR A 194 -9.28 -15.53 -11.74
N ASP A 195 -9.21 -16.84 -11.49
CA ASP A 195 -10.15 -17.80 -12.06
C ASP A 195 -11.27 -18.08 -11.04
N PRO A 196 -12.56 -17.90 -11.39
CA PRO A 196 -13.68 -18.26 -10.52
C PRO A 196 -13.73 -19.74 -10.07
N GLN A 197 -12.97 -20.62 -10.73
CA GLN A 197 -12.79 -21.99 -10.29
C GLN A 197 -11.92 -22.11 -9.03
N PHE A 198 -11.18 -21.07 -8.69
CA PHE A 198 -10.40 -20.98 -7.44
C PHE A 198 -11.29 -20.73 -6.22
N ASP A 199 -12.53 -20.24 -6.41
CA ASP A 199 -13.42 -19.85 -5.30
C ASP A 199 -13.57 -20.97 -4.28
N PRO A 200 -13.16 -20.76 -2.99
CA PRO A 200 -13.55 -21.64 -1.92
C PRO A 200 -15.09 -21.74 -1.79
N PRO A 201 -15.63 -22.82 -1.20
CA PRO A 201 -17.06 -23.03 -1.11
C PRO A 201 -17.85 -21.95 -0.37
N ASP A 202 -17.20 -21.23 0.54
CA ASP A 202 -17.77 -20.14 1.36
C ASP A 202 -17.72 -18.77 0.68
N PHE A 203 -17.04 -18.66 -0.48
CA PHE A 203 -17.01 -17.43 -1.25
C PHE A 203 -18.28 -17.28 -2.11
N LYS A 204 -18.67 -16.04 -2.35
CA LYS A 204 -19.74 -15.76 -3.32
C LYS A 204 -19.22 -16.02 -4.74
N LYS A 205 -19.63 -17.14 -5.31
CA LYS A 205 -19.15 -17.62 -6.60
C LYS A 205 -19.17 -16.55 -7.70
N GLY A 206 -18.02 -16.37 -8.36
CA GLY A 206 -17.83 -15.42 -9.45
C GLY A 206 -17.87 -13.94 -9.03
N ALA A 207 -17.85 -13.64 -7.72
CA ALA A 207 -17.76 -12.28 -7.21
C ALA A 207 -16.33 -11.87 -6.81
N CYS A 208 -15.43 -12.83 -6.68
CA CYS A 208 -14.06 -12.62 -6.25
C CYS A 208 -13.15 -12.05 -7.34
N GLY A 209 -12.04 -11.51 -6.86
CA GLY A 209 -10.87 -11.08 -7.59
C GLY A 209 -9.81 -10.67 -6.61
N TRP A 210 -8.58 -10.52 -7.06
CA TRP A 210 -7.46 -10.10 -6.26
C TRP A 210 -6.81 -8.82 -6.77
N LEU A 211 -6.15 -8.09 -5.89
CA LEU A 211 -5.45 -6.84 -6.18
C LEU A 211 -4.50 -6.45 -5.04
N GLU A 212 -3.69 -5.40 -5.28
CA GLU A 212 -2.88 -4.73 -4.26
C GLU A 212 -1.90 -5.68 -3.54
N GLY A 213 -1.15 -6.43 -4.34
CA GLY A 213 -0.19 -7.41 -3.86
C GLY A 213 0.95 -6.82 -3.04
N ASN A 214 1.47 -7.60 -2.08
CA ASN A 214 2.59 -7.25 -1.21
C ASN A 214 3.64 -8.36 -1.24
N MET A 215 4.79 -8.08 -1.80
CA MET A 215 5.91 -9.03 -1.87
C MET A 215 6.49 -9.31 -0.50
N VAL A 216 6.67 -10.59 -0.18
CA VAL A 216 7.33 -11.07 1.05
C VAL A 216 8.18 -12.31 0.76
N GLU A 217 9.24 -12.49 1.55
CA GLU A 217 10.03 -13.73 1.58
C GLU A 217 9.67 -14.53 2.82
N ALA A 218 9.22 -15.78 2.63
CA ALA A 218 8.90 -16.71 3.71
C ALA A 218 10.18 -17.21 4.43
N PRO A 219 10.05 -17.86 5.61
CA PRO A 219 11.22 -18.34 6.36
C PRO A 219 12.08 -19.37 5.61
N ASP A 220 11.50 -20.10 4.67
CA ASP A 220 12.18 -21.07 3.80
C ASP A 220 12.80 -20.45 2.53
N GLY A 221 12.75 -19.12 2.38
CA GLY A 221 13.24 -18.39 1.22
C GLY A 221 12.26 -18.33 0.04
N THR A 222 11.08 -18.93 0.15
CA THR A 222 10.05 -18.84 -0.89
C THR A 222 9.52 -17.41 -1.01
N LEU A 223 9.44 -16.89 -2.22
CA LEU A 223 8.89 -15.58 -2.50
C LEU A 223 7.39 -15.67 -2.77
N TRP A 224 6.64 -14.80 -2.09
CA TRP A 224 5.20 -14.73 -2.21
C TRP A 224 4.74 -13.30 -2.53
N ASP A 225 3.79 -13.19 -3.44
CA ASP A 225 2.94 -12.03 -3.58
C ASP A 225 1.65 -12.28 -2.80
N VAL A 226 1.46 -11.56 -1.69
CA VAL A 226 0.27 -11.67 -0.83
C VAL A 226 -0.74 -10.65 -1.30
N LEU A 227 -1.82 -11.13 -1.91
CA LEU A 227 -2.84 -10.32 -2.55
C LEU A 227 -4.08 -10.15 -1.66
N ARG A 228 -4.57 -8.94 -1.59
CA ARG A 228 -5.92 -8.64 -1.14
C ARG A 228 -6.94 -9.39 -2.01
N VAL A 229 -7.95 -10.01 -1.40
CA VAL A 229 -9.01 -10.74 -2.10
C VAL A 229 -10.36 -10.10 -1.84
N ASN A 230 -11.10 -9.79 -2.90
CA ASN A 230 -12.48 -9.32 -2.79
C ASN A 230 -13.43 -10.50 -2.54
N SER A 231 -13.40 -11.04 -1.32
CA SER A 231 -13.99 -12.31 -0.92
C SER A 231 -15.34 -12.20 -0.19
N VAL A 232 -16.05 -11.07 -0.32
CA VAL A 232 -17.36 -10.87 0.34
C VAL A 232 -18.28 -12.07 0.09
N PRO A 233 -18.92 -12.65 1.13
CA PRO A 233 -19.07 -12.16 2.51
C PRO A 233 -17.94 -12.55 3.47
N VAL A 234 -16.95 -13.30 3.05
CA VAL A 234 -15.83 -13.71 3.91
C VAL A 234 -14.86 -12.54 4.08
N LEU A 235 -14.50 -12.20 5.33
CA LEU A 235 -13.82 -10.94 5.62
C LEU A 235 -12.30 -11.02 5.69
N ASN A 236 -11.77 -12.13 6.20
CA ASN A 236 -10.36 -12.25 6.60
C ASN A 236 -9.64 -13.27 5.73
N LYS A 237 -9.67 -13.09 4.41
CA LYS A 237 -8.94 -13.93 3.45
C LYS A 237 -8.00 -13.11 2.59
N ALA A 238 -6.84 -13.69 2.29
CA ALA A 238 -5.90 -13.21 1.30
C ALA A 238 -5.44 -14.38 0.42
N ALA A 239 -4.82 -14.07 -0.70
CA ALA A 239 -4.22 -15.06 -1.59
C ALA A 239 -2.69 -14.94 -1.57
N MET A 240 -1.99 -16.06 -1.50
CA MET A 240 -0.54 -16.15 -1.64
C MET A 240 -0.22 -16.73 -3.02
N VAL A 241 0.30 -15.89 -3.90
CA VAL A 241 0.78 -16.24 -5.23
C VAL A 241 2.29 -16.46 -5.16
N ARG A 242 2.77 -17.61 -5.59
CA ARG A 242 4.18 -17.97 -5.54
C ARG A 242 4.94 -17.29 -6.67
N VAL A 243 6.10 -16.70 -6.35
CA VAL A 243 7.02 -16.11 -7.33
C VAL A 243 8.17 -17.07 -7.57
N LEU A 244 8.45 -17.36 -8.82
CA LEU A 244 9.38 -18.39 -9.28
C LEU A 244 10.38 -17.82 -10.26
N ASP A 245 11.43 -18.61 -10.52
CA ASP A 245 12.42 -18.37 -11.58
C ASP A 245 13.01 -16.94 -11.48
N GLU A 246 13.39 -16.53 -10.25
CA GLU A 246 13.95 -15.20 -9.94
C GLU A 246 13.06 -14.04 -10.42
N GLY A 247 11.74 -14.19 -10.28
CA GLY A 247 10.77 -13.17 -10.68
C GLY A 247 10.40 -13.19 -12.16
N ALA A 248 10.58 -14.32 -12.84
CA ALA A 248 10.13 -14.49 -14.22
C ALA A 248 8.71 -15.08 -14.34
N ARG A 249 8.22 -15.74 -13.28
CA ARG A 249 6.92 -16.41 -13.31
C ARG A 249 6.21 -16.35 -11.96
N ILE A 250 4.89 -16.27 -12.00
CA ILE A 250 4.02 -16.43 -10.82
C ILE A 250 3.00 -17.54 -11.07
N GLU A 251 2.61 -18.22 -9.99
CA GLU A 251 1.57 -19.25 -10.01
C GLU A 251 0.74 -19.24 -8.72
N PHE A 252 -0.50 -19.66 -8.81
CA PHE A 252 -1.41 -19.81 -7.68
C PHE A 252 -1.88 -21.27 -7.58
N ASP A 253 -1.78 -21.81 -6.37
CA ASP A 253 -2.35 -23.12 -6.04
C ASP A 253 -3.63 -22.91 -5.21
N PRO A 254 -4.82 -23.15 -5.74
CA PRO A 254 -6.08 -22.93 -5.01
C PRO A 254 -6.24 -23.84 -3.79
N ALA A 255 -5.52 -24.97 -3.72
CA ALA A 255 -5.60 -25.89 -2.59
C ALA A 255 -4.91 -25.32 -1.32
N THR A 256 -3.89 -24.49 -1.47
CA THR A 256 -3.07 -23.99 -0.36
C THR A 256 -2.86 -22.47 -0.36
N GLY A 257 -3.24 -21.80 -1.44
CA GLY A 257 -2.94 -20.39 -1.68
C GLY A 257 -3.85 -19.41 -0.93
N PHE A 258 -5.07 -19.78 -0.56
CA PHE A 258 -5.88 -18.93 0.31
C PHE A 258 -5.48 -19.09 1.77
N ILE A 259 -5.31 -17.95 2.45
CA ILE A 259 -4.92 -17.88 3.86
C ILE A 259 -5.89 -17.04 4.67
N ASP A 260 -5.97 -17.31 5.96
CA ASP A 260 -6.62 -16.41 6.90
C ASP A 260 -5.68 -15.23 7.18
N LEU A 261 -6.16 -14.02 6.86
CA LEU A 261 -5.42 -12.78 7.06
C LEU A 261 -6.36 -11.72 7.63
N PRO A 262 -6.12 -11.22 8.85
CA PRO A 262 -6.94 -10.14 9.41
C PRO A 262 -6.97 -8.92 8.48
N GLY A 263 -8.16 -8.52 8.05
CA GLY A 263 -8.33 -7.42 7.11
C GLY A 263 -7.97 -7.73 5.65
N GLY A 264 -7.84 -8.99 5.26
CA GLY A 264 -7.47 -9.39 3.89
C GLY A 264 -8.42 -8.92 2.79
N LEU A 265 -9.65 -8.51 3.13
CA LEU A 265 -10.60 -7.85 2.23
C LEU A 265 -10.24 -6.37 1.99
N SER A 266 -9.36 -5.79 2.79
CA SER A 266 -8.89 -4.40 2.67
C SER A 266 -7.40 -4.36 2.34
N LYS A 267 -6.86 -3.17 2.05
CA LYS A 267 -5.43 -2.99 1.86
C LYS A 267 -4.69 -3.24 3.19
N PHE A 268 -3.66 -4.05 3.15
CA PHE A 268 -2.72 -4.29 4.25
C PHE A 268 -1.28 -4.02 3.78
N THR A 269 -0.36 -3.90 4.73
CA THR A 269 1.08 -3.77 4.43
C THR A 269 1.86 -4.66 5.38
N ILE A 270 2.63 -5.59 4.81
CA ILE A 270 3.43 -6.58 5.52
C ILE A 270 4.91 -6.27 5.31
N ARG A 271 5.70 -6.29 6.40
CA ARG A 271 7.16 -6.22 6.37
C ARG A 271 7.76 -7.24 7.33
N LYS A 272 8.89 -7.84 6.95
CA LYS A 272 9.68 -8.73 7.82
C LYS A 272 10.63 -7.90 8.67
N ASP A 273 10.59 -8.08 9.98
CA ASP A 273 11.52 -7.45 10.91
C ASP A 273 12.92 -8.07 10.75
N PRO A 274 13.94 -7.30 10.36
CA PRO A 274 15.29 -7.85 10.17
C PRO A 274 15.96 -8.30 11.47
N VAL A 275 15.48 -7.81 12.63
CA VAL A 275 16.02 -8.15 13.96
C VAL A 275 15.27 -9.35 14.56
N GLY A 276 13.95 -9.21 14.69
CA GLY A 276 13.11 -10.23 15.34
C GLY A 276 12.67 -11.38 14.42
N GLN A 277 12.95 -11.28 13.13
CA GLN A 277 12.60 -12.26 12.08
C GLN A 277 11.10 -12.59 11.99
N ARG A 278 10.23 -11.79 12.61
CA ARG A 278 8.77 -11.88 12.50
C ARG A 278 8.27 -10.96 11.39
N TYR A 279 7.14 -11.32 10.84
CA TYR A 279 6.38 -10.44 9.92
C TYR A 279 5.45 -9.57 10.76
N TRP A 280 5.40 -8.29 10.41
CA TRP A 280 4.50 -7.32 11.02
C TRP A 280 3.56 -6.78 9.95
N MET A 281 2.34 -6.52 10.35
CA MET A 281 1.29 -6.05 9.44
C MET A 281 0.43 -4.98 10.12
N LEU A 282 0.15 -3.92 9.39
CA LEU A 282 -0.89 -2.96 9.72
C LEU A 282 -2.06 -3.19 8.77
N SER A 283 -3.24 -3.43 9.33
CA SER A 283 -4.47 -3.64 8.57
C SER A 283 -5.70 -3.28 9.38
N ASN A 284 -6.86 -3.22 8.70
CA ASN A 284 -8.13 -3.01 9.39
C ASN A 284 -8.59 -4.31 10.04
N ASP A 285 -8.86 -4.24 11.35
CA ASP A 285 -9.42 -5.36 12.10
C ASP A 285 -10.93 -5.46 11.85
N MET A 286 -11.35 -6.53 11.19
CA MET A 286 -12.74 -6.72 10.77
C MET A 286 -13.42 -7.91 11.48
N GLN A 287 -12.85 -8.42 12.58
CA GLN A 287 -13.27 -9.68 13.17
C GLN A 287 -14.73 -9.69 13.64
N ASP A 288 -15.29 -8.56 14.07
CA ASP A 288 -16.63 -8.47 14.68
C ASP A 288 -17.57 -7.49 13.97
N THR A 289 -17.37 -7.26 12.66
CA THR A 289 -18.19 -6.28 11.94
C THR A 289 -19.16 -6.93 10.96
N PRO A 290 -20.44 -6.55 10.97
CA PRO A 290 -21.39 -6.96 9.93
C PRO A 290 -21.20 -6.20 8.60
N VAL A 291 -20.28 -5.19 8.56
CA VAL A 291 -20.05 -4.35 7.39
C VAL A 291 -18.72 -4.72 6.75
N PRO A 292 -18.73 -5.45 5.63
CA PRO A 292 -17.53 -6.02 5.01
C PRO A 292 -16.47 -5.00 4.58
N ILE A 293 -16.90 -3.78 4.24
CA ILE A 293 -16.00 -2.73 3.72
C ILE A 293 -15.53 -1.74 4.79
N ARG A 294 -15.80 -2.01 6.06
CA ARG A 294 -15.38 -1.17 7.18
C ARG A 294 -13.86 -0.94 7.15
N ARG A 295 -13.43 0.29 7.34
CA ARG A 295 -12.01 0.71 7.41
C ARG A 295 -11.61 1.23 8.79
N ASN A 296 -12.24 0.73 9.84
CA ASN A 296 -12.07 1.12 11.22
C ASN A 296 -12.46 -0.08 12.11
N PRO A 297 -11.61 -0.50 13.09
CA PRO A 297 -10.34 0.10 13.50
C PRO A 297 -9.12 -0.31 12.64
N LEU A 298 -8.00 0.40 12.85
CA LEU A 298 -6.66 0.02 12.38
C LEU A 298 -5.90 -0.68 13.51
N SER A 299 -5.31 -1.83 13.23
CA SER A 299 -4.60 -2.64 14.23
C SER A 299 -3.24 -3.12 13.75
N LEU A 300 -2.37 -3.47 14.71
CA LEU A 300 -1.06 -4.05 14.51
C LEU A 300 -1.11 -5.55 14.77
N PHE A 301 -0.63 -6.32 13.81
CA PHE A 301 -0.52 -7.76 13.86
C PHE A 301 0.91 -8.23 13.62
N SER A 302 1.25 -9.45 14.07
CA SER A 302 2.46 -10.12 13.64
C SER A 302 2.25 -11.61 13.39
N SER A 303 3.17 -12.19 12.62
CA SER A 303 3.21 -13.61 12.30
C SER A 303 4.64 -14.12 12.28
N ALA A 304 4.86 -15.39 12.64
CA ALA A 304 6.15 -16.06 12.49
C ALA A 304 6.30 -16.75 11.11
N ASP A 305 5.17 -17.05 10.44
CA ASP A 305 5.11 -17.96 9.30
C ASP A 305 4.24 -17.47 8.13
N LEU A 306 3.71 -16.23 8.20
CA LEU A 306 2.75 -15.64 7.26
C LEU A 306 1.37 -16.32 7.24
N ARG A 307 1.14 -17.33 8.09
CA ARG A 307 -0.10 -18.12 8.12
C ARG A 307 -0.93 -17.84 9.37
N ALA A 308 -0.28 -17.81 10.54
CA ALA A 308 -0.93 -17.52 11.80
C ALA A 308 -0.61 -16.08 12.24
N TRP A 309 -1.65 -15.25 12.38
CA TRP A 309 -1.52 -13.84 12.73
C TRP A 309 -2.04 -13.56 14.13
N GLU A 310 -1.23 -12.91 14.94
CA GLU A 310 -1.52 -12.47 16.30
C GLU A 310 -1.75 -10.96 16.33
N LYS A 311 -2.88 -10.53 16.87
CA LYS A 311 -3.16 -9.11 17.13
C LYS A 311 -2.43 -8.66 18.39
N HIS A 312 -1.75 -7.51 18.33
CA HIS A 312 -1.04 -6.93 19.47
C HIS A 312 -1.74 -5.74 20.07
N THR A 313 -2.27 -4.86 19.23
CA THR A 313 -2.92 -3.63 19.70
C THR A 313 -3.76 -2.99 18.61
N THR A 314 -4.79 -2.27 19.03
CA THR A 314 -5.51 -1.34 18.18
C THR A 314 -4.77 0.01 18.17
N LEU A 315 -4.45 0.50 16.98
CA LEU A 315 -3.68 1.74 16.78
C LEU A 315 -4.57 2.97 16.64
N MET A 316 -5.65 2.81 15.87
CA MET A 316 -6.62 3.88 15.63
C MET A 316 -8.04 3.31 15.63
N VAL A 317 -8.92 3.99 16.32
CA VAL A 317 -10.35 3.68 16.38
C VAL A 317 -11.15 4.97 16.26
N ASP A 318 -12.36 4.90 15.73
CA ASP A 318 -13.21 6.07 15.69
C ASP A 318 -13.66 6.47 17.11
N ASP A 319 -13.33 7.70 17.48
CA ASP A 319 -13.70 8.35 18.74
C ASP A 319 -14.52 9.64 18.52
N HIS A 320 -14.97 9.87 17.27
CA HIS A 320 -15.67 11.08 16.86
C HIS A 320 -17.16 10.85 16.60
N GLU A 321 -17.49 9.80 15.86
CA GLU A 321 -18.89 9.52 15.50
C GLU A 321 -19.69 8.98 16.68
N LYS A 322 -20.96 9.32 16.71
CA LYS A 322 -21.83 9.03 17.85
C LYS A 322 -22.47 7.64 17.76
N THR A 323 -22.59 7.11 16.57
CA THR A 323 -23.21 5.80 16.33
C THR A 323 -22.27 4.88 15.55
N PRO A 324 -22.36 3.56 15.72
CA PRO A 324 -21.60 2.60 14.92
C PRO A 324 -21.87 2.74 13.41
N GLU A 325 -23.10 3.06 13.03
CA GLU A 325 -23.50 3.25 11.64
C GLU A 325 -22.83 4.47 11.02
N ASP A 326 -22.77 5.60 11.73
CA ASP A 326 -22.06 6.80 11.28
C ASP A 326 -20.56 6.56 11.22
N SER A 327 -19.99 5.86 12.19
CA SER A 327 -18.59 5.46 12.21
C SER A 327 -18.21 4.66 10.95
N VAL A 328 -19.00 3.64 10.62
CA VAL A 328 -18.76 2.84 9.42
C VAL A 328 -18.85 3.66 8.14
N LYS A 329 -19.77 4.65 8.10
CA LYS A 329 -20.02 5.47 6.93
C LYS A 329 -18.97 6.56 6.74
N ASN A 330 -18.50 7.18 7.81
CA ASN A 330 -17.76 8.44 7.75
C ASN A 330 -16.29 8.32 8.14
N THR A 331 -15.89 7.26 8.88
CA THR A 331 -14.53 7.12 9.40
C THR A 331 -13.79 5.96 8.75
N GLY A 332 -12.55 6.23 8.32
CA GLY A 332 -11.67 5.20 7.76
C GLY A 332 -10.20 5.50 8.02
N PHE A 333 -9.46 4.50 8.49
CA PHE A 333 -8.02 4.48 8.66
C PHE A 333 -7.45 3.42 7.72
N GLN A 334 -7.01 3.80 6.52
CA GLN A 334 -6.78 2.85 5.43
C GLN A 334 -5.51 3.18 4.63
N TYR A 335 -5.08 2.26 3.78
CA TYR A 335 -3.92 2.42 2.91
C TYR A 335 -2.68 2.85 3.68
N VAL A 336 -2.37 2.10 4.74
CA VAL A 336 -1.23 2.40 5.60
C VAL A 336 0.05 2.01 4.90
N ASP A 337 1.01 2.95 4.78
CA ASP A 337 2.41 2.62 4.56
C ASP A 337 3.21 2.91 5.82
N TRP A 338 4.20 2.06 6.08
CA TRP A 338 4.96 2.10 7.33
C TRP A 338 6.36 1.50 7.15
N GLN A 339 7.26 1.81 8.06
CA GLN A 339 8.58 1.16 8.10
C GLN A 339 9.10 1.05 9.53
N PHE A 340 10.10 0.18 9.72
CA PHE A 340 10.86 0.12 10.96
C PHE A 340 11.76 1.35 11.08
N ASP A 341 11.80 1.95 12.27
CA ASP A 341 12.62 3.10 12.63
C ASP A 341 13.32 2.78 13.96
N GLY A 342 14.40 2.01 13.90
CA GLY A 342 15.05 1.42 15.06
C GLY A 342 14.17 0.43 15.81
N ASP A 343 13.81 0.75 17.05
CA ASP A 343 12.89 -0.06 17.86
C ASP A 343 11.42 0.32 17.71
N ASP A 344 11.13 1.34 16.90
CA ASP A 344 9.78 1.85 16.66
C ASP A 344 9.28 1.45 15.25
N ILE A 345 7.98 1.57 15.05
CA ILE A 345 7.34 1.62 13.73
C ILE A 345 6.86 3.04 13.49
N ILE A 346 7.20 3.62 12.34
CA ILE A 346 6.63 4.87 11.85
C ILE A 346 5.67 4.58 10.70
N TYR A 347 4.53 5.28 10.66
CA TYR A 347 3.52 5.00 9.66
C TYR A 347 2.68 6.21 9.26
N LEU A 348 2.24 6.19 8.01
CA LEU A 348 1.25 7.12 7.44
C LEU A 348 -0.06 6.40 7.19
N VAL A 349 -1.15 7.12 7.42
CA VAL A 349 -2.51 6.60 7.20
C VAL A 349 -3.31 7.57 6.34
N ARG A 350 -3.93 7.05 5.30
CA ARG A 350 -5.01 7.70 4.59
C ARG A 350 -6.24 7.69 5.48
N THR A 351 -6.66 8.87 5.95
CA THR A 351 -7.63 9.00 7.04
C THR A 351 -8.84 9.81 6.62
N ALA A 352 -10.01 9.19 6.69
CA ALA A 352 -11.30 9.86 6.67
C ALA A 352 -11.78 10.04 8.11
N TYR A 353 -11.93 11.30 8.56
CA TYR A 353 -12.23 11.60 9.94
C TYR A 353 -12.75 13.04 10.08
N ASP A 354 -13.71 13.26 10.98
CA ASP A 354 -14.21 14.60 11.35
C ASP A 354 -14.48 15.49 10.12
N GLY A 355 -15.64 15.30 9.51
CA GLY A 355 -16.09 16.04 8.33
C GLY A 355 -15.59 15.49 6.99
N ALA A 356 -15.07 14.28 6.93
CA ALA A 356 -14.78 13.62 5.65
C ALA A 356 -16.08 13.37 4.85
N HIS A 357 -15.96 13.26 3.53
CA HIS A 357 -17.10 12.97 2.66
C HIS A 357 -17.72 11.60 2.95
N ASN A 358 -16.90 10.59 3.18
CA ASN A 358 -17.24 9.25 3.64
C ASN A 358 -15.96 8.51 4.08
N PHE A 359 -16.07 7.26 4.54
CA PHE A 359 -14.93 6.46 5.00
C PHE A 359 -13.83 6.26 3.95
N HIS A 360 -14.16 6.28 2.67
CA HIS A 360 -13.22 6.09 1.57
C HIS A 360 -12.58 7.41 1.12
N ASP A 361 -13.35 8.47 1.03
CA ASP A 361 -12.94 9.77 0.49
C ASP A 361 -12.27 10.60 1.57
N SER A 362 -11.04 10.23 1.88
CA SER A 362 -10.25 10.74 2.99
C SER A 362 -9.88 12.21 2.85
N ASN A 363 -9.89 12.90 3.98
CA ASN A 363 -9.57 14.32 4.10
C ASN A 363 -8.24 14.59 4.83
N ARG A 364 -7.53 13.53 5.29
CA ARG A 364 -6.25 13.66 5.98
C ARG A 364 -5.26 12.58 5.58
N ILE A 365 -3.98 12.96 5.54
CA ILE A 365 -2.86 12.04 5.68
C ILE A 365 -2.27 12.33 7.06
N VAL A 366 -2.22 11.33 7.93
CA VAL A 366 -1.74 11.46 9.29
C VAL A 366 -0.50 10.61 9.53
N PHE A 367 0.38 11.10 10.40
CA PHE A 367 1.61 10.44 10.80
C PHE A 367 1.52 9.99 12.26
N ALA A 368 1.94 8.76 12.53
CA ALA A 368 1.98 8.22 13.88
C ALA A 368 3.13 7.24 14.07
N LYS A 369 3.34 6.81 15.33
CA LYS A 369 4.41 5.88 15.72
C LYS A 369 3.90 4.80 16.67
N VAL A 370 4.43 3.59 16.52
CA VAL A 370 4.32 2.54 17.54
C VAL A 370 5.68 2.42 18.22
N LYS A 371 5.74 2.80 19.49
CA LYS A 371 6.97 2.76 20.29
C LYS A 371 7.29 1.34 20.73
N ALA A 372 8.56 0.93 20.60
CA ALA A 372 9.11 -0.34 21.11
C ALA A 372 8.24 -1.55 20.72
N PHE A 373 7.82 -1.62 19.47
CA PHE A 373 6.82 -2.58 18.97
C PHE A 373 7.17 -4.04 19.26
N ARG A 374 8.46 -4.42 19.29
CA ARG A 374 8.91 -5.79 19.61
C ARG A 374 8.53 -6.23 21.01
N LYS A 375 8.35 -5.27 21.96
CA LYS A 375 7.92 -5.55 23.34
C LYS A 375 6.44 -5.90 23.46
N LEU A 376 5.67 -5.78 22.39
CA LEU A 376 4.25 -6.15 22.36
C LEU A 376 4.06 -7.66 22.21
N VAL A 377 5.04 -8.38 21.66
CA VAL A 377 4.99 -9.84 21.51
C VAL A 377 4.89 -10.49 22.88
N GLY A 378 3.90 -11.39 23.05
CA GLY A 378 3.65 -12.11 24.31
C GLY A 378 2.96 -11.30 25.41
N LYS A 379 2.59 -10.04 25.16
CA LYS A 379 1.71 -9.28 26.06
C LYS A 379 0.27 -9.55 25.64
N LYS A 380 -0.57 -10.04 26.56
CA LYS A 380 -2.04 -10.05 26.34
C LYS A 380 -2.53 -8.62 26.25
N GLU A 381 -3.43 -8.32 25.31
CA GLU A 381 -4.17 -7.05 25.30
C GLU A 381 -4.79 -6.86 26.70
N VAL A 382 -4.44 -5.78 27.37
CA VAL A 382 -5.18 -5.34 28.55
C VAL A 382 -6.46 -4.72 28.01
N SER A 383 -7.56 -5.47 28.10
CA SER A 383 -8.90 -4.94 27.84
C SER A 383 -9.15 -3.76 28.78
N GLY A 384 -9.07 -2.55 28.23
CA GLY A 384 -9.48 -1.31 28.88
C GLY A 384 -10.96 -1.06 28.69
#